data_c2c92a18cf8707ecbb547d3c0c5211ee
#
_entry.id   c2c92a18cf8707ecbb547d3c0c5211ee
#
_cell.length_a   1.000
_cell.length_b   1.000
_cell.length_c   1.000
_cell.angle_alpha   90.00
_cell.angle_beta   90.00
_cell.angle_gamma   90.00
#
_symmetry.space_group_name_H-M   'P 1'
#
loop_
_entity.id
_entity.type
_entity.pdbx_description
1 polymer ?
#
loop_
_entity_poly.entity_id
_entity_poly.type
_entity_poly.pdbx_seq_one_letter_code
_entity_poly.pdbx_strand_id
1 'polypeptide(L)'
;MTIIQSSIRINASADKVWDIVSDLDNEPKFWKGTKEIKNISKEENKVTREITIAFKDSKCMQEVTLEPKRKIQAVFTKGIIEGTKTIELIPVENTTEVEVIWDIKLSGLMGMFTGMIKKHIKNGTDQALESIKQEVER
;
A
#
# COMPACT_ATOMS: atom_id res chain seq x y z
N MET A 1 -4.22 9.18 -15.87
CA MET A 1 -3.91 8.55 -14.57
C MET A 1 -5.13 7.82 -14.05
N THR A 2 -4.89 6.72 -13.37
CA THR A 2 -5.97 5.92 -12.79
C THR A 2 -5.97 6.13 -11.28
N ILE A 3 -7.12 6.52 -10.73
CA ILE A 3 -7.30 6.72 -9.30
C ILE A 3 -8.10 5.54 -8.73
N ILE A 4 -7.55 4.91 -7.69
CA ILE A 4 -8.23 3.83 -6.98
C ILE A 4 -8.24 4.22 -5.51
N GLN A 5 -9.40 4.16 -4.89
CA GLN A 5 -9.57 4.60 -3.51
C GLN A 5 -10.37 3.59 -2.71
N SER A 6 -9.91 3.31 -1.49
CA SER A 6 -10.62 2.46 -0.54
C SER A 6 -10.38 2.99 0.87
N SER A 7 -11.32 2.73 1.76
CA SER A 7 -11.16 3.08 3.16
C SER A 7 -11.87 2.07 4.06
N ILE A 8 -11.45 2.03 5.33
CA ILE A 8 -12.06 1.18 6.34
C ILE A 8 -11.94 1.87 7.69
N ARG A 9 -12.93 1.67 8.56
CA ARG A 9 -12.87 2.12 9.95
C ARG A 9 -12.38 0.98 10.83
N ILE A 10 -11.31 1.23 11.60
CA ILE A 10 -10.72 0.25 12.52
C ILE A 10 -10.99 0.70 13.95
N ASN A 11 -11.51 -0.19 14.77
CA ASN A 11 -11.86 0.11 16.16
C ASN A 11 -10.62 0.02 17.05
N ALA A 12 -9.69 0.93 16.85
CA ALA A 12 -8.44 1.01 17.60
C ALA A 12 -7.82 2.38 17.39
N SER A 13 -6.87 2.74 18.27
CA SER A 13 -6.15 4.01 18.17
C SER A 13 -5.22 4.03 16.95
N ALA A 14 -4.86 5.24 16.50
CA ALA A 14 -3.90 5.41 15.42
C ALA A 14 -2.55 4.77 15.75
N ASP A 15 -2.13 4.81 17.02
CA ASP A 15 -0.88 4.18 17.45
C ASP A 15 -0.89 2.67 17.16
N LYS A 16 -1.98 2.02 17.52
CA LYS A 16 -2.10 0.57 17.34
C LYS A 16 -2.18 0.19 15.86
N VAL A 17 -2.91 0.97 15.08
CA VAL A 17 -3.00 0.77 13.63
C VAL A 17 -1.62 1.00 12.99
N TRP A 18 -0.94 2.04 13.40
CA TRP A 18 0.39 2.38 12.87
C TRP A 18 1.40 1.25 13.06
N ASP A 19 1.39 0.60 14.23
CA ASP A 19 2.31 -0.50 14.50
C ASP A 19 2.19 -1.61 13.46
N ILE A 20 1.00 -1.82 12.93
CA ILE A 20 0.77 -2.84 11.91
C ILE A 20 1.11 -2.32 10.50
N VAL A 21 0.60 -1.16 10.13
CA VAL A 21 0.77 -0.68 8.75
C VAL A 21 2.18 -0.19 8.45
N SER A 22 2.92 0.27 9.46
CA SER A 22 4.28 0.74 9.27
C SER A 22 5.31 -0.39 9.23
N ASP A 23 4.91 -1.60 9.53
CA ASP A 23 5.77 -2.78 9.43
C ASP A 23 5.86 -3.20 7.97
N LEU A 24 6.64 -2.45 7.21
CA LEU A 24 6.72 -2.57 5.75
C LEU A 24 7.20 -3.94 5.28
N ASP A 25 8.08 -4.59 6.04
CA ASP A 25 8.63 -5.88 5.63
C ASP A 25 7.58 -6.99 5.68
N ASN A 26 6.52 -6.81 6.45
CA ASN A 26 5.40 -7.74 6.52
C ASN A 26 4.24 -7.38 5.59
N GLU A 27 4.44 -6.40 4.70
CA GLU A 27 3.42 -6.00 3.74
C GLU A 27 2.82 -7.19 2.97
N PRO A 28 3.61 -8.16 2.49
CA PRO A 28 3.03 -9.30 1.75
C PRO A 28 2.02 -10.12 2.53
N LYS A 29 2.04 -10.04 3.87
CA LYS A 29 1.06 -10.73 4.71
C LYS A 29 -0.36 -10.21 4.46
N PHE A 30 -0.50 -8.93 4.20
CA PHE A 30 -1.80 -8.28 4.00
C PHE A 30 -2.09 -7.98 2.53
N TRP A 31 -1.06 -7.57 1.79
CA TRP A 31 -1.17 -7.11 0.41
C TRP A 31 -0.79 -8.23 -0.54
N LYS A 32 -1.78 -8.96 -1.02
CA LYS A 32 -1.52 -10.14 -1.86
C LYS A 32 -0.93 -9.81 -3.22
N GLY A 33 -1.03 -8.56 -3.65
CA GLY A 33 -0.38 -8.10 -4.88
C GLY A 33 1.12 -7.90 -4.77
N THR A 34 1.67 -7.86 -3.55
CA THR A 34 3.11 -7.73 -3.31
C THR A 34 3.63 -9.08 -2.83
N LYS A 35 4.46 -9.72 -3.64
CA LYS A 35 4.98 -11.07 -3.34
C LYS A 35 6.25 -11.04 -2.51
N GLU A 36 7.18 -10.15 -2.87
CA GLU A 36 8.49 -10.06 -2.23
C GLU A 36 8.91 -8.62 -2.10
N ILE A 37 9.72 -8.35 -1.09
CA ILE A 37 10.30 -7.03 -0.83
C ILE A 37 11.78 -7.19 -0.62
N LYS A 38 12.57 -6.37 -1.33
CA LYS A 38 14.00 -6.28 -1.15
C LYS A 38 14.38 -4.85 -0.82
N ASN A 39 14.77 -4.60 0.42
CA ASN A 39 15.19 -3.27 0.84
C ASN A 39 16.58 -2.96 0.28
N ILE A 40 16.71 -1.80 -0.32
CA ILE A 40 17.97 -1.33 -0.89
C ILE A 40 18.64 -0.37 0.07
N SER A 41 17.88 0.58 0.64
CA SER A 41 18.38 1.46 1.68
C SER A 41 17.26 1.80 2.66
N LYS A 42 17.62 1.97 3.92
CA LYS A 42 16.68 2.34 4.98
C LYS A 42 17.25 3.51 5.77
N GLU A 43 16.49 4.58 5.83
CA GLU A 43 16.72 5.70 6.71
C GLU A 43 15.57 5.73 7.72
N GLU A 44 15.60 6.64 8.67
CA GLU A 44 14.61 6.67 9.74
C GLU A 44 13.15 6.61 9.23
N ASN A 45 12.80 7.50 8.30
CA ASN A 45 11.43 7.60 7.77
C ASN A 45 11.37 7.46 6.25
N LYS A 46 12.37 6.81 5.65
CA LYS A 46 12.42 6.63 4.21
C LYS A 46 13.08 5.30 3.87
N VAL A 47 12.43 4.55 3.00
CA VAL A 47 12.92 3.26 2.52
C VAL A 47 12.94 3.27 1.01
N THR A 48 14.08 2.92 0.42
CA THR A 48 14.17 2.63 -1.01
C THR A 48 14.19 1.12 -1.14
N ARG A 49 13.28 0.57 -1.95
CA ARG A 49 13.13 -0.87 -2.05
C ARG A 49 12.71 -1.31 -3.44
N GLU A 50 12.98 -2.58 -3.74
CA GLU A 50 12.45 -3.26 -4.91
C GLU A 50 11.35 -4.19 -4.44
N ILE A 51 10.20 -4.13 -5.09
CA ILE A 51 9.12 -5.07 -4.81
C ILE A 51 8.88 -5.94 -6.04
N THR A 52 8.45 -7.19 -5.79
CA THR A 52 7.97 -8.08 -6.83
C THR A 52 6.46 -8.15 -6.70
N ILE A 53 5.75 -7.73 -7.75
CA ILE A 53 4.29 -7.75 -7.74
C ILE A 53 3.77 -9.06 -8.33
N ALA A 54 2.54 -9.42 -7.94
CA ALA A 54 1.93 -10.68 -8.37
C ALA A 54 1.72 -10.76 -9.88
N PHE A 55 1.54 -9.60 -10.54
CA PHE A 55 1.36 -9.59 -11.99
C PHE A 55 2.67 -9.94 -12.69
N LYS A 56 2.72 -11.18 -13.24
CA LYS A 56 3.87 -11.71 -13.99
C LYS A 56 5.21 -11.62 -13.25
N ASP A 57 5.17 -11.62 -11.91
CA ASP A 57 6.37 -11.48 -11.09
C ASP A 57 7.22 -10.26 -11.49
N SER A 58 6.55 -9.18 -11.89
CA SER A 58 7.22 -7.95 -12.32
C SER A 58 7.85 -7.22 -11.14
N LYS A 59 9.00 -6.61 -11.39
CA LYS A 59 9.72 -5.86 -10.36
C LYS A 59 9.49 -4.37 -10.54
N CYS A 60 9.27 -3.70 -9.40
CA CYS A 60 9.08 -2.26 -9.35
C CYS A 60 9.97 -1.68 -8.26
N MET A 61 10.51 -0.50 -8.52
CA MET A 61 11.26 0.26 -7.51
C MET A 61 10.32 1.24 -6.82
N GLN A 62 10.47 1.35 -5.52
CA GLN A 62 9.69 2.29 -4.72
C GLN A 62 10.57 3.10 -3.77
N GLU A 63 10.17 4.35 -3.57
CA GLU A 63 10.64 5.16 -2.44
C GLU A 63 9.45 5.33 -1.51
N VAL A 64 9.58 4.80 -0.29
CA VAL A 64 8.51 4.85 0.71
C VAL A 64 8.89 5.84 1.79
N THR A 65 8.02 6.81 2.02
CA THR A 65 8.18 7.82 3.07
C THR A 65 7.14 7.61 4.14
N LEU A 66 7.57 7.65 5.41
CA LEU A 66 6.68 7.48 6.55
C LEU A 66 6.56 8.78 7.32
N GLU A 67 5.32 9.21 7.58
CA GLU A 67 5.01 10.25 8.55
C GLU A 67 4.36 9.55 9.73
N PRO A 68 5.10 9.34 10.83
CA PRO A 68 4.63 8.49 11.93
C PRO A 68 3.22 8.78 12.38
N LYS A 69 2.44 7.71 12.48
CA LYS A 69 1.04 7.70 12.94
C LYS A 69 0.06 8.42 12.02
N ARG A 70 0.53 8.89 10.85
CA ARG A 70 -0.30 9.67 9.93
C ARG A 70 -0.37 9.11 8.52
N LYS A 71 0.78 8.85 7.91
CA LYS A 71 0.78 8.59 6.47
C LYS A 71 1.98 7.77 6.03
N ILE A 72 1.74 6.88 5.08
CA ILE A 72 2.79 6.17 4.34
C ILE A 72 2.55 6.48 2.88
N GLN A 73 3.58 6.99 2.19
CA GLN A 73 3.49 7.23 0.76
C GLN A 73 4.57 6.43 0.05
N ALA A 74 4.16 5.57 -0.87
CA ALA A 74 5.06 4.85 -1.75
C ALA A 74 5.02 5.49 -3.13
N VAL A 75 6.17 5.91 -3.64
CA VAL A 75 6.32 6.44 -4.98
C VAL A 75 6.95 5.35 -5.83
N PHE A 76 6.28 4.97 -6.92
CA PHE A 76 6.83 4.02 -7.88
C PHE A 76 7.78 4.76 -8.81
N THR A 77 9.08 4.51 -8.67
CA THR A 77 10.12 5.24 -9.40
C THR A 77 10.59 4.55 -10.66
N LYS A 78 10.41 3.22 -10.75
CA LYS A 78 10.81 2.45 -11.92
C LYS A 78 10.00 1.17 -11.99
N GLY A 79 9.58 0.79 -13.19
CA GLY A 79 8.83 -0.44 -13.45
C GLY A 79 7.59 -0.15 -14.28
N ILE A 80 6.69 -1.13 -14.33
CA ILE A 80 5.48 -1.05 -15.15
C ILE A 80 4.37 -0.23 -14.50
N ILE A 81 4.54 0.15 -13.24
CA ILE A 81 3.62 1.04 -12.52
C ILE A 81 4.37 2.34 -12.25
N GLU A 82 3.74 3.46 -12.57
CA GLU A 82 4.23 4.80 -12.24
C GLU A 82 3.20 5.51 -11.38
N GLY A 83 3.65 6.34 -10.45
CA GLY A 83 2.76 7.13 -9.61
C GLY A 83 2.91 6.81 -8.14
N THR A 84 1.82 6.91 -7.38
CA THR A 84 1.87 6.82 -5.93
C THR A 84 0.80 5.91 -5.35
N LYS A 85 1.12 5.36 -4.18
CA LYS A 85 0.16 4.68 -3.30
C LYS A 85 0.31 5.33 -1.93
N THR A 86 -0.78 5.88 -1.41
CA THR A 86 -0.77 6.57 -0.12
C THR A 86 -1.71 5.86 0.85
N ILE A 87 -1.23 5.62 2.07
CA ILE A 87 -2.03 5.10 3.17
C ILE A 87 -2.09 6.20 4.22
N GLU A 88 -3.29 6.65 4.56
CA GLU A 88 -3.47 7.73 5.52
C GLU A 88 -4.32 7.28 6.69
N LEU A 89 -3.86 7.60 7.91
CA LEU A 89 -4.57 7.28 9.14
C LEU A 89 -5.25 8.54 9.65
N ILE A 90 -6.56 8.47 9.81
CA ILE A 90 -7.39 9.61 10.23
C ILE A 90 -8.08 9.22 11.53
N PRO A 91 -7.61 9.77 12.68
CA PRO A 91 -8.27 9.48 13.95
C PRO A 91 -9.69 10.07 13.99
N VAL A 92 -10.65 9.26 14.44
CA VAL A 92 -12.05 9.68 14.62
C VAL A 92 -12.49 9.14 15.97
N GLU A 93 -12.46 10.00 16.99
CA GLU A 93 -12.74 9.61 18.38
C GLU A 93 -11.81 8.48 18.83
N ASN A 94 -12.33 7.32 19.20
CA ASN A 94 -11.54 6.17 19.66
C ASN A 94 -11.23 5.19 18.54
N THR A 95 -11.54 5.56 17.29
CA THR A 95 -11.32 4.72 16.12
C THR A 95 -10.36 5.40 15.17
N THR A 96 -9.93 4.66 14.15
CA THR A 96 -9.07 5.19 13.09
C THR A 96 -9.66 4.82 11.75
N GLU A 97 -9.83 5.80 10.88
CA GLU A 97 -10.15 5.53 9.49
C GLU A 97 -8.84 5.39 8.74
N VAL A 98 -8.70 4.31 7.99
CA VAL A 98 -7.55 4.07 7.13
C VAL A 98 -7.99 4.24 5.69
N GLU A 99 -7.39 5.21 5.01
CA GLU A 99 -7.70 5.50 3.61
C GLU A 99 -6.50 5.17 2.75
N VAL A 100 -6.76 4.47 1.64
CA VAL A 100 -5.72 4.14 0.66
C VAL A 100 -6.10 4.76 -0.67
N ILE A 101 -5.17 5.51 -1.24
CA ILE A 101 -5.34 6.14 -2.55
C ILE A 101 -4.19 5.72 -3.44
N TRP A 102 -4.52 5.12 -4.58
CA TRP A 102 -3.59 4.84 -5.65
C TRP A 102 -3.82 5.87 -6.74
N ASP A 103 -2.76 6.55 -7.16
CA ASP A 103 -2.77 7.47 -8.28
C ASP A 103 -1.68 7.00 -9.22
N ILE A 104 -2.03 6.14 -10.17
CA ILE A 104 -1.05 5.40 -10.94
C ILE A 104 -1.34 5.42 -12.43
N LYS A 105 -0.27 5.20 -13.19
CA LYS A 105 -0.31 4.97 -14.63
C LYS A 105 0.35 3.61 -14.88
N LEU A 106 -0.31 2.79 -15.68
CA LEU A 106 0.21 1.48 -16.06
C LEU A 106 0.84 1.59 -17.45
N SER A 107 2.02 1.00 -17.61
CA SER A 107 2.76 1.06 -18.87
C SER A 107 2.96 -0.34 -19.46
N GLY A 108 3.44 -0.39 -20.71
CA GLY A 108 3.69 -1.63 -21.40
C GLY A 108 2.42 -2.46 -21.59
N LEU A 109 2.55 -3.76 -21.45
CA LEU A 109 1.42 -4.68 -21.59
C LEU A 109 0.33 -4.47 -20.56
N MET A 110 0.69 -3.97 -19.36
CA MET A 110 -0.31 -3.66 -18.34
C MET A 110 -1.29 -2.58 -18.79
N GLY A 111 -0.82 -1.63 -19.60
CA GLY A 111 -1.68 -0.56 -20.10
C GLY A 111 -2.87 -1.06 -20.91
N MET A 112 -2.71 -2.21 -21.59
CA MET A 112 -3.78 -2.82 -22.37
C MET A 112 -4.89 -3.41 -21.49
N PHE A 113 -4.58 -3.72 -20.23
CA PHE A 113 -5.49 -4.36 -19.30
C PHE A 113 -5.88 -3.46 -18.13
N THR A 114 -5.79 -2.13 -18.33
CA THR A 114 -6.01 -1.15 -17.24
C THR A 114 -7.29 -1.40 -16.46
N GLY A 115 -8.41 -1.63 -17.14
CA GLY A 115 -9.69 -1.86 -16.46
C GLY A 115 -9.70 -3.10 -15.57
N MET A 116 -9.11 -4.19 -16.04
CA MET A 116 -9.01 -5.43 -15.30
C MET A 116 -8.06 -5.28 -14.11
N ILE A 117 -6.91 -4.65 -14.34
CA ILE A 117 -5.90 -4.45 -13.28
C ILE A 117 -6.41 -3.50 -12.23
N LYS A 118 -7.13 -2.44 -12.62
CA LYS A 118 -7.77 -1.52 -11.68
C LYS A 118 -8.70 -2.28 -10.73
N LYS A 119 -9.50 -3.19 -11.27
CA LYS A 119 -10.40 -4.01 -10.47
C LYS A 119 -9.63 -4.92 -9.50
N HIS A 120 -8.55 -5.53 -9.97
CA HIS A 120 -7.70 -6.36 -9.11
C HIS A 120 -7.06 -5.56 -7.98
N ILE A 121 -6.56 -4.37 -8.27
CA ILE A 121 -5.95 -3.51 -7.25
C ILE A 121 -7.00 -3.07 -6.24
N LYS A 122 -8.19 -2.69 -6.69
CA LYS A 122 -9.29 -2.31 -5.80
C LYS A 122 -9.66 -3.46 -4.87
N ASN A 123 -9.87 -4.65 -5.42
CA ASN A 123 -10.22 -5.84 -4.64
C ASN A 123 -9.08 -6.20 -3.67
N GLY A 124 -7.84 -6.17 -4.11
CA GLY A 124 -6.68 -6.46 -3.26
C GLY A 124 -6.53 -5.45 -2.14
N THR A 125 -6.82 -4.18 -2.42
CA THR A 125 -6.79 -3.12 -1.41
C THR A 125 -7.88 -3.34 -0.37
N ASP A 126 -9.10 -3.65 -0.79
CA ASP A 126 -10.20 -3.93 0.14
C ASP A 126 -9.89 -5.14 1.02
N GLN A 127 -9.31 -6.20 0.45
CA GLN A 127 -8.90 -7.38 1.20
C GLN A 127 -7.79 -7.06 2.20
N ALA A 128 -6.81 -6.25 1.79
CA ALA A 128 -5.72 -5.84 2.66
C ALA A 128 -6.23 -5.05 3.86
N LEU A 129 -7.12 -4.09 3.61
CA LEU A 129 -7.71 -3.29 4.68
C LEU A 129 -8.50 -4.15 5.66
N GLU A 130 -9.28 -5.10 5.16
CA GLU A 130 -10.02 -6.02 6.02
C GLU A 130 -9.08 -6.88 6.86
N SER A 131 -8.01 -7.39 6.27
CA SER A 131 -7.01 -8.20 6.98
C SER A 131 -6.29 -7.39 8.06
N ILE A 132 -5.95 -6.14 7.75
CA ILE A 132 -5.31 -5.24 8.71
C ILE A 132 -6.26 -4.96 9.87
N LYS A 133 -7.53 -4.69 9.58
CA LYS A 133 -8.56 -4.47 10.60
C LYS A 133 -8.66 -5.67 11.54
N GLN A 134 -8.73 -6.86 10.99
CA GLN A 134 -8.82 -8.10 11.79
C GLN A 134 -7.58 -8.27 12.68
N GLU A 135 -6.40 -8.00 12.16
CA GLU A 135 -5.16 -8.13 12.93
C GLU A 135 -5.10 -7.09 14.05
N VAL A 136 -5.48 -5.86 13.78
CA VAL A 136 -5.45 -4.78 14.77
C VAL A 136 -6.47 -5.02 15.89
N GLU A 137 -7.67 -5.47 15.53
CA GLU A 137 -8.77 -5.65 16.49
C GLU A 137 -8.73 -6.99 17.24
N ARG A 138 -7.81 -7.85 16.88
CA ARG A 138 -7.67 -9.15 17.49
C ARG A 138 -7.28 -9.13 18.97
#